data_bf5af8d6935478b353863f8b5d6a0e41
#
_entry.id   bf5af8d6935478b353863f8b5d6a0e41
#
_cell.length_a   1.000
_cell.length_b   1.000
_cell.length_c   1.000
_cell.angle_alpha   90.00
_cell.angle_beta   90.00
_cell.angle_gamma   90.00
#
_symmetry.space_group_name_H-M   'P 1'
#
loop_
_entity.id
_entity.type
_entity.pdbx_description
1 polymer ?
#
loop_
_entity_poly.entity_id
_entity_poly.type
_entity_poly.pdbx_seq_one_letter_code
_entity_poly.pdbx_strand_id
1 'polypeptide(L)'
;LVIDKRDHIGGNIYTENIEGINVHKYGAHIFHTSNKMVWDYINQFAEFNNYINSPVARYKNEIYNLPFNMNTFSKIWNDVFTPAEAMKKIDEEKKKYYVEEPKNLEEQAINLVGPTIYEKLVKGYTAKQWGRKCNELPAFIIKRLPVRFTYNNNYFNDRYQGIPIGGYTKIIEKMLSGIEVKLNSNYFSDRKYYESISKNIIYTGPIDEFFAYKYGELEYRSVYFE
;
A
#
# COMPACT_ATOMS: atom_id res chain seq x y z
N LEU A 1 12.54 20.26 -17.15
CA LEU A 1 11.34 19.77 -17.81
C LEU A 1 10.83 18.51 -17.11
N VAL A 2 9.55 18.48 -16.79
CA VAL A 2 8.82 17.29 -16.32
C VAL A 2 7.80 16.89 -17.39
N ILE A 3 7.71 15.62 -17.71
CA ILE A 3 6.72 15.10 -18.66
C ILE A 3 5.87 14.00 -18.00
N ASP A 4 4.61 13.92 -18.33
CA ASP A 4 3.73 12.81 -17.95
C ASP A 4 2.85 12.42 -19.15
N LYS A 5 2.64 11.12 -19.32
CA LYS A 5 1.75 10.60 -20.37
C LYS A 5 0.26 10.85 -20.07
N ARG A 6 -0.07 11.16 -18.82
CA ARG A 6 -1.43 11.51 -18.37
C ARG A 6 -1.74 12.97 -18.69
N ASP A 7 -3.00 13.32 -18.58
CA ASP A 7 -3.53 14.67 -18.73
C ASP A 7 -3.43 15.51 -17.44
N HIS A 8 -2.81 14.96 -16.39
CA HIS A 8 -2.66 15.58 -15.08
C HIS A 8 -1.28 15.29 -14.46
N ILE A 9 -0.87 16.13 -13.54
CA ILE A 9 0.31 15.94 -12.69
C ILE A 9 0.02 15.02 -11.51
N GLY A 10 1.06 14.63 -10.75
CA GLY A 10 0.93 13.92 -9.48
C GLY A 10 0.84 12.40 -9.61
N GLY A 11 0.80 11.86 -10.84
CA GLY A 11 0.81 10.41 -11.04
C GLY A 11 -0.28 9.71 -10.23
N ASN A 12 0.09 8.69 -9.44
CA ASN A 12 -0.87 7.91 -8.66
C ASN A 12 -1.43 8.63 -7.42
N ILE A 13 -0.82 9.73 -6.97
CA ILE A 13 -1.35 10.53 -5.86
C ILE A 13 -2.29 11.66 -6.32
N TYR A 14 -2.62 11.70 -7.61
CA TYR A 14 -3.53 12.71 -8.14
C TYR A 14 -4.85 12.70 -7.39
N THR A 15 -5.25 13.89 -6.95
CA THR A 15 -6.48 14.14 -6.19
C THR A 15 -7.33 15.14 -6.95
N GLU A 16 -8.55 14.75 -7.29
CA GLU A 16 -9.56 15.62 -7.88
C GLU A 16 -10.46 16.22 -6.79
N ASN A 17 -10.90 17.45 -6.98
CA ASN A 17 -11.98 18.00 -6.16
C ASN A 17 -13.30 17.85 -6.91
N ILE A 18 -14.19 17.00 -6.42
CA ILE A 18 -15.50 16.75 -6.98
C ILE A 18 -16.55 17.19 -5.95
N GLU A 19 -17.32 18.21 -6.27
CA GLU A 19 -18.35 18.77 -5.38
C GLU A 19 -17.84 19.12 -3.96
N GLY A 20 -16.60 19.61 -3.87
CA GLY A 20 -15.96 19.94 -2.59
C GLY A 20 -15.29 18.77 -1.87
N ILE A 21 -15.36 17.57 -2.41
CA ILE A 21 -14.72 16.36 -1.86
C ILE A 21 -13.41 16.11 -2.58
N ASN A 22 -12.32 15.88 -1.82
CA ASN A 22 -11.04 15.46 -2.37
C ASN A 22 -11.05 13.96 -2.67
N VAL A 23 -11.13 13.61 -3.94
CA VAL A 23 -11.16 12.22 -4.41
C VAL A 23 -9.77 11.79 -4.85
N HIS A 24 -9.23 10.76 -4.20
CA HIS A 24 -7.97 10.12 -4.60
C HIS A 24 -8.25 9.18 -5.77
N LYS A 25 -8.00 9.63 -6.99
CA LYS A 25 -8.43 8.95 -8.23
C LYS A 25 -7.88 7.54 -8.40
N TYR A 26 -6.69 7.30 -7.90
CA TYR A 26 -5.97 6.02 -8.05
C TYR A 26 -5.83 5.25 -6.72
N GLY A 27 -6.82 5.38 -5.84
CA GLY A 27 -6.85 4.74 -4.54
C GLY A 27 -6.36 5.62 -3.40
N ALA A 28 -6.71 5.23 -2.19
CA ALA A 28 -6.41 6.01 -1.00
C ALA A 28 -4.89 6.09 -0.75
N HIS A 29 -4.40 7.31 -0.57
CA HIS A 29 -3.04 7.60 -0.19
C HIS A 29 -3.03 8.33 1.15
N ILE A 30 -2.30 7.79 2.12
CA ILE A 30 -2.09 8.41 3.42
C ILE A 30 -0.59 8.65 3.58
N PHE A 31 -0.20 9.89 3.79
CA PHE A 31 1.20 10.21 4.05
C PHE A 31 1.59 9.76 5.46
N HIS A 32 2.70 9.05 5.58
CA HIS A 32 3.25 8.65 6.87
C HIS A 32 4.77 8.54 6.81
N THR A 33 5.44 8.93 7.90
CA THR A 33 6.89 8.83 8.04
C THR A 33 7.30 8.95 9.50
N SER A 34 8.38 8.28 9.88
CA SER A 34 9.07 8.53 11.17
C SER A 34 10.25 9.50 11.02
N ASN A 35 10.63 9.84 9.79
CA ASN A 35 11.73 10.76 9.52
C ASN A 35 11.26 12.21 9.62
N LYS A 36 11.76 12.92 10.66
CA LYS A 36 11.41 14.33 10.89
C LYS A 36 11.80 15.24 9.72
N MET A 37 12.93 14.99 9.07
CA MET A 37 13.37 15.81 7.94
C MET A 37 12.40 15.70 6.76
N VAL A 38 11.90 14.50 6.47
CA VAL A 38 10.88 14.27 5.43
C VAL A 38 9.57 14.96 5.81
N TRP A 39 9.16 14.86 7.08
CA TRP A 39 7.97 15.54 7.57
C TRP A 39 8.07 17.05 7.48
N ASP A 40 9.18 17.63 7.91
CA ASP A 40 9.41 19.07 7.84
C ASP A 40 9.48 19.56 6.37
N TYR A 41 10.05 18.75 5.48
CA TYR A 41 10.13 19.08 4.05
C TYR A 41 8.73 19.11 3.41
N ILE A 42 7.91 18.09 3.62
CA ILE A 42 6.58 18.01 2.99
C ILE A 42 5.63 19.09 3.51
N ASN A 43 5.76 19.50 4.78
CA ASN A 43 4.97 20.57 5.38
C ASN A 43 5.30 21.97 4.82
N GLN A 44 6.35 22.14 4.03
CA GLN A 44 6.57 23.38 3.27
C GLN A 44 5.56 23.56 2.12
N PHE A 45 4.97 22.47 1.66
CA PHE A 45 4.05 22.46 0.51
C PHE A 45 2.58 22.32 0.89
N ALA A 46 2.27 21.73 2.03
CA ALA A 46 0.89 21.56 2.50
C ALA A 46 0.83 21.46 4.02
N GLU A 47 -0.31 21.81 4.56
CA GLU A 47 -0.73 21.45 5.91
C GLU A 47 -1.38 20.07 5.88
N PHE A 48 -1.08 19.24 6.88
CA PHE A 48 -1.65 17.91 7.02
C PHE A 48 -2.68 17.88 8.16
N ASN A 49 -3.77 17.15 7.94
CA ASN A 49 -4.72 16.89 9.01
C ASN A 49 -4.19 15.81 9.98
N ASN A 50 -4.92 15.57 11.06
CA ASN A 50 -4.58 14.54 12.05
C ASN A 50 -5.24 13.19 11.74
N TYR A 51 -5.38 12.84 10.46
CA TYR A 51 -5.98 11.57 10.07
C TYR A 51 -5.12 10.40 10.56
N ILE A 52 -5.74 9.49 11.31
CA ILE A 52 -5.13 8.24 11.75
C ILE A 52 -5.75 7.11 10.94
N ASN A 53 -4.91 6.38 10.20
CA ASN A 53 -5.38 5.25 9.42
C ASN A 53 -5.69 4.05 10.33
N SER A 54 -6.98 3.75 10.50
CA SER A 54 -7.47 2.63 11.30
C SER A 54 -8.44 1.77 10.46
N PRO A 55 -7.92 1.00 9.48
CA PRO A 55 -8.75 0.22 8.59
C PRO A 55 -9.43 -0.92 9.31
N VAL A 56 -10.56 -1.33 8.75
CA VAL A 56 -11.30 -2.51 9.21
C VAL A 56 -11.48 -3.50 8.07
N ALA A 57 -11.50 -4.78 8.39
CA ALA A 57 -11.83 -5.85 7.46
C ALA A 57 -13.22 -6.39 7.74
N ARG A 58 -14.00 -6.63 6.69
CA ARG A 58 -15.28 -7.32 6.78
C ARG A 58 -15.12 -8.75 6.29
N TYR A 59 -15.47 -9.69 7.15
CA TYR A 59 -15.58 -11.10 6.78
C TYR A 59 -17.00 -11.58 7.10
N LYS A 60 -17.77 -11.94 6.06
CA LYS A 60 -19.20 -12.24 6.18
C LYS A 60 -19.94 -11.06 6.85
N ASN A 61 -20.51 -11.27 8.02
CA ASN A 61 -21.24 -10.27 8.81
C ASN A 61 -20.44 -9.71 9.99
N GLU A 62 -19.16 -10.03 10.09
CA GLU A 62 -18.28 -9.58 11.17
C GLU A 62 -17.29 -8.52 10.67
N ILE A 63 -16.97 -7.54 11.54
CA ILE A 63 -15.99 -6.50 11.28
C ILE A 63 -14.81 -6.70 12.24
N TYR A 64 -13.59 -6.65 11.71
CA TYR A 64 -12.35 -6.83 12.43
C TYR A 64 -11.45 -5.63 12.26
N ASN A 65 -10.73 -5.24 13.31
CA ASN A 65 -9.72 -4.19 13.25
C ASN A 65 -8.44 -4.68 12.53
N LEU A 66 -7.78 -3.76 11.84
CA LEU A 66 -6.46 -3.97 11.26
C LEU A 66 -5.50 -2.87 11.77
N PRO A 67 -4.21 -3.17 11.89
CA PRO A 67 -3.53 -4.46 11.69
C PRO A 67 -4.02 -5.50 12.69
N PHE A 68 -3.62 -6.76 12.54
CA PHE A 68 -3.98 -7.83 13.48
C PHE A 68 -3.47 -7.49 14.87
N ASN A 69 -4.35 -7.09 15.75
CA ASN A 69 -4.07 -6.60 17.10
C ASN A 69 -4.99 -7.22 18.15
N MET A 70 -4.89 -6.81 19.40
CA MET A 70 -5.70 -7.38 20.48
C MET A 70 -7.21 -7.24 20.25
N ASN A 71 -7.67 -6.14 19.59
CA ASN A 71 -9.10 -6.00 19.24
C ASN A 71 -9.51 -7.06 18.20
N THR A 72 -8.62 -7.41 17.27
CA THR A 72 -8.83 -8.47 16.29
C THR A 72 -8.90 -9.82 16.99
N PHE A 73 -7.95 -10.13 17.86
CA PHE A 73 -7.84 -11.43 18.53
C PHE A 73 -8.98 -11.68 19.49
N SER A 74 -9.33 -10.69 20.33
CA SER A 74 -10.48 -10.78 21.23
C SER A 74 -11.81 -10.94 20.48
N LYS A 75 -11.90 -10.41 19.26
CA LYS A 75 -13.07 -10.58 18.39
C LYS A 75 -13.13 -11.97 17.74
N ILE A 76 -11.97 -12.53 17.37
CA ILE A 76 -11.88 -13.89 16.79
C ILE A 76 -12.13 -14.96 17.86
N TRP A 77 -11.47 -14.79 19.01
CA TRP A 77 -11.51 -15.72 20.13
C TRP A 77 -12.06 -15.01 21.36
N ASN A 78 -13.30 -15.31 21.71
CA ASN A 78 -14.04 -14.63 22.79
C ASN A 78 -13.44 -14.85 24.19
N ASP A 79 -12.44 -15.72 24.32
CA ASP A 79 -11.71 -16.07 25.54
C ASP A 79 -10.29 -15.49 25.59
N VAL A 80 -9.94 -14.60 24.65
CA VAL A 80 -8.60 -13.98 24.54
C VAL A 80 -8.69 -12.50 24.86
N PHE A 81 -8.11 -12.08 25.99
CA PHE A 81 -8.13 -10.70 26.49
C PHE A 81 -6.75 -10.12 26.77
N THR A 82 -5.73 -10.96 26.88
CA THR A 82 -4.36 -10.54 27.18
C THR A 82 -3.39 -10.90 26.05
N PRO A 83 -2.27 -10.17 25.92
CA PRO A 83 -1.21 -10.51 24.97
C PRO A 83 -0.72 -11.96 25.09
N ALA A 84 -0.57 -12.46 26.32
CA ALA A 84 -0.10 -13.81 26.58
C ALA A 84 -1.09 -14.88 26.06
N GLU A 85 -2.38 -14.69 26.26
CA GLU A 85 -3.44 -15.55 25.75
C GLU A 85 -3.47 -15.55 24.23
N ALA A 86 -3.34 -14.36 23.59
CA ALA A 86 -3.31 -14.23 22.15
C ALA A 86 -2.09 -14.93 21.54
N MET A 87 -0.89 -14.75 22.11
CA MET A 87 0.32 -15.45 21.68
C MET A 87 0.16 -16.96 21.77
N LYS A 88 -0.31 -17.45 22.92
CA LYS A 88 -0.54 -18.88 23.15
C LYS A 88 -1.51 -19.45 22.14
N LYS A 89 -2.63 -18.76 21.89
CA LYS A 89 -3.67 -19.22 20.94
C LYS A 89 -3.15 -19.31 19.51
N ILE A 90 -2.43 -18.26 19.05
CA ILE A 90 -1.82 -18.26 17.74
C ILE A 90 -0.79 -19.39 17.61
N ASP A 91 0.05 -19.61 18.63
CA ASP A 91 1.07 -20.65 18.59
C ASP A 91 0.47 -22.06 18.61
N GLU A 92 -0.62 -22.29 19.34
CA GLU A 92 -1.36 -23.54 19.31
C GLU A 92 -1.94 -23.84 17.93
N GLU A 93 -2.55 -22.83 17.29
CA GLU A 93 -3.08 -22.97 15.93
C GLU A 93 -1.97 -23.20 14.90
N LYS A 94 -0.87 -22.49 14.99
CA LYS A 94 0.28 -22.63 14.07
C LYS A 94 0.89 -24.02 14.16
N LYS A 95 1.16 -24.53 15.36
CA LYS A 95 1.81 -25.83 15.58
C LYS A 95 1.10 -26.99 14.88
N LYS A 96 -0.23 -26.93 14.81
CA LYS A 96 -1.03 -27.98 14.17
C LYS A 96 -0.86 -28.05 12.65
N TYR A 97 -0.54 -26.94 12.02
CA TYR A 97 -0.47 -26.81 10.55
C TYR A 97 0.89 -26.33 10.06
N TYR A 98 1.90 -26.37 10.93
CA TYR A 98 3.24 -25.89 10.62
C TYR A 98 3.89 -26.66 9.45
N VAL A 99 4.44 -25.91 8.52
CA VAL A 99 5.22 -26.41 7.39
C VAL A 99 6.61 -25.79 7.47
N GLU A 100 7.66 -26.63 7.56
CA GLU A 100 9.04 -26.17 7.74
C GLU A 100 9.49 -25.28 6.55
N GLU A 101 9.19 -25.71 5.33
CA GLU A 101 9.49 -24.96 4.10
C GLU A 101 8.21 -24.63 3.34
N PRO A 102 7.55 -23.51 3.62
CA PRO A 102 6.32 -23.13 2.96
C PRO A 102 6.56 -22.82 1.47
N LYS A 103 5.86 -23.53 0.60
CA LYS A 103 6.01 -23.45 -0.86
C LYS A 103 5.11 -22.37 -1.48
N ASN A 104 4.07 -21.96 -0.79
CA ASN A 104 3.08 -21.04 -1.28
C ASN A 104 2.63 -20.06 -0.19
N LEU A 105 1.88 -19.03 -0.61
CA LEU A 105 1.40 -17.97 0.27
C LEU A 105 0.47 -18.49 1.39
N GLU A 106 -0.36 -19.49 1.12
CA GLU A 106 -1.26 -20.09 2.13
C GLU A 106 -0.48 -20.71 3.27
N GLU A 107 0.49 -21.58 2.96
CA GLU A 107 1.34 -22.23 3.96
C GLU A 107 2.14 -21.20 4.78
N GLN A 108 2.69 -20.19 4.10
CA GLN A 108 3.43 -19.11 4.75
C GLN A 108 2.54 -18.28 5.68
N ALA A 109 1.33 -17.95 5.25
CA ALA A 109 0.39 -17.17 6.07
C ALA A 109 -0.05 -17.97 7.32
N ILE A 110 -0.36 -19.26 7.16
CA ILE A 110 -0.73 -20.14 8.27
C ILE A 110 0.45 -20.27 9.27
N ASN A 111 1.67 -20.38 8.79
CA ASN A 111 2.86 -20.36 9.63
C ASN A 111 3.03 -19.06 10.44
N LEU A 112 2.55 -17.93 9.90
CA LEU A 112 2.68 -16.63 10.57
C LEU A 112 1.57 -16.37 11.59
N VAL A 113 0.32 -16.68 11.26
CA VAL A 113 -0.85 -16.23 12.05
C VAL A 113 -1.85 -17.33 12.39
N GLY A 114 -1.63 -18.55 11.95
CA GLY A 114 -2.57 -19.67 12.12
C GLY A 114 -3.71 -19.67 11.09
N PRO A 115 -4.43 -20.80 10.98
CA PRO A 115 -5.47 -21.00 9.97
C PRO A 115 -6.70 -20.09 10.17
N THR A 116 -7.06 -19.77 11.40
CA THR A 116 -8.26 -18.96 11.68
C THR A 116 -8.12 -17.53 11.18
N ILE A 117 -6.99 -16.88 11.46
CA ILE A 117 -6.71 -15.51 10.97
C ILE A 117 -6.51 -15.54 9.46
N TYR A 118 -5.80 -16.55 8.94
CA TYR A 118 -5.62 -16.72 7.49
C TYR A 118 -6.96 -16.78 6.76
N GLU A 119 -7.86 -17.68 7.15
CA GLU A 119 -9.14 -17.87 6.48
C GLU A 119 -10.05 -16.62 6.54
N LYS A 120 -10.12 -15.96 7.71
CA LYS A 120 -11.00 -14.81 7.92
C LYS A 120 -10.46 -13.52 7.29
N LEU A 121 -9.15 -13.27 7.35
CA LEU A 121 -8.61 -11.91 7.13
C LEU A 121 -7.53 -11.81 6.06
N VAL A 122 -6.94 -12.94 5.61
CA VAL A 122 -5.87 -12.93 4.61
C VAL A 122 -6.36 -13.49 3.28
N LYS A 123 -6.93 -14.68 3.29
CA LYS A 123 -7.27 -15.45 2.09
C LYS A 123 -8.15 -14.71 1.09
N GLY A 124 -9.29 -14.18 1.55
CA GLY A 124 -10.26 -13.52 0.67
C GLY A 124 -9.70 -12.25 0.04
N TYR A 125 -9.05 -11.40 0.84
CA TYR A 125 -8.42 -10.18 0.36
C TYR A 125 -7.31 -10.48 -0.65
N THR A 126 -6.40 -11.40 -0.31
CA THR A 126 -5.27 -11.76 -1.16
C THR A 126 -5.72 -12.39 -2.48
N ALA A 127 -6.68 -13.32 -2.43
CA ALA A 127 -7.21 -13.94 -3.64
C ALA A 127 -7.89 -12.92 -4.56
N LYS A 128 -8.63 -11.95 -4.01
CA LYS A 128 -9.22 -10.84 -4.77
C LYS A 128 -8.15 -9.95 -5.41
N GLN A 129 -7.14 -9.55 -4.65
CA GLN A 129 -6.05 -8.67 -5.12
C GLN A 129 -5.26 -9.30 -6.27
N TRP A 130 -4.97 -10.59 -6.16
CA TRP A 130 -4.13 -11.29 -7.13
C TRP A 130 -4.93 -11.97 -8.24
N GLY A 131 -6.25 -12.10 -8.12
CA GLY A 131 -7.10 -12.85 -9.05
C GLY A 131 -6.72 -14.34 -9.13
N ARG A 132 -6.05 -14.89 -8.09
CA ARG A 132 -5.53 -16.26 -7.98
C ARG A 132 -5.72 -16.80 -6.58
N LYS A 133 -5.73 -18.12 -6.44
CA LYS A 133 -5.79 -18.76 -5.11
C LYS A 133 -4.48 -18.58 -4.37
N CYS A 134 -4.54 -18.48 -3.04
CA CYS A 134 -3.36 -18.28 -2.21
C CYS A 134 -2.33 -19.41 -2.29
N ASN A 135 -2.76 -20.65 -2.53
CA ASN A 135 -1.87 -21.80 -2.73
C ASN A 135 -1.19 -21.83 -4.11
N GLU A 136 -1.57 -20.95 -5.03
CA GLU A 136 -0.93 -20.76 -6.33
C GLU A 136 0.06 -19.59 -6.34
N LEU A 137 0.12 -18.83 -5.25
CA LEU A 137 0.96 -17.65 -5.10
C LEU A 137 2.25 -18.00 -4.34
N PRO A 138 3.41 -17.41 -4.73
CA PRO A 138 4.66 -17.66 -4.03
C PRO A 138 4.64 -17.22 -2.56
N ALA A 139 5.30 -17.98 -1.69
CA ALA A 139 5.37 -17.70 -0.25
C ALA A 139 5.98 -16.32 0.08
N PHE A 140 6.91 -15.82 -0.75
CA PHE A 140 7.59 -14.54 -0.49
C PHE A 140 6.67 -13.32 -0.54
N ILE A 141 5.49 -13.41 -1.15
CA ILE A 141 4.50 -12.31 -1.20
C ILE A 141 4.06 -11.93 0.21
N ILE A 142 3.99 -12.88 1.13
CA ILE A 142 3.57 -12.65 2.51
C ILE A 142 4.68 -13.01 3.51
N LYS A 143 5.85 -12.42 3.33
CA LYS A 143 6.98 -12.66 4.25
C LYS A 143 6.71 -12.21 5.68
N ARG A 144 5.88 -11.18 5.86
CA ARG A 144 5.55 -10.59 7.15
C ARG A 144 4.08 -10.21 7.18
N LEU A 145 3.42 -10.54 8.27
CA LEU A 145 2.12 -9.98 8.63
C LEU A 145 2.31 -9.13 9.90
N PRO A 146 1.80 -7.91 9.94
CA PRO A 146 1.93 -7.07 11.12
C PRO A 146 0.99 -7.59 12.22
N VAL A 147 1.53 -8.39 13.12
CA VAL A 147 0.85 -8.87 14.33
C VAL A 147 1.30 -8.01 15.50
N ARG A 148 0.34 -7.45 16.24
CA ARG A 148 0.60 -6.56 17.37
C ARG A 148 -0.19 -7.00 18.59
N PHE A 149 0.50 -7.19 19.69
CA PHE A 149 -0.13 -7.57 20.97
C PHE A 149 -0.48 -6.34 21.81
N THR A 150 -1.10 -5.36 21.18
CA THR A 150 -1.61 -4.12 21.79
C THR A 150 -3.02 -3.84 21.29
N TYR A 151 -3.77 -2.98 21.97
CA TYR A 151 -5.11 -2.53 21.56
C TYR A 151 -5.08 -1.30 20.63
N ASN A 152 -3.91 -0.95 20.10
CA ASN A 152 -3.75 0.19 19.18
C ASN A 152 -4.20 -0.17 17.76
N ASN A 153 -5.20 0.52 17.25
CA ASN A 153 -5.74 0.35 15.89
C ASN A 153 -5.02 1.20 14.83
N ASN A 154 -4.03 2.02 15.20
CA ASN A 154 -3.26 2.76 14.21
C ASN A 154 -2.51 1.79 13.29
N TYR A 155 -2.81 1.84 11.98
CA TYR A 155 -2.21 0.93 11.01
C TYR A 155 -0.71 1.17 10.84
N PHE A 156 -0.28 2.43 10.85
CA PHE A 156 1.14 2.79 10.73
C PHE A 156 1.81 2.88 12.10
N ASN A 157 3.09 2.50 12.14
CA ASN A 157 3.95 2.69 13.32
C ASN A 157 4.69 4.03 13.29
N ASP A 158 4.52 4.80 12.22
CA ASP A 158 5.24 6.04 12.01
C ASP A 158 4.73 7.14 12.94
N ARG A 159 5.68 8.00 13.34
CA ARG A 159 5.41 9.12 14.25
C ARG A 159 4.48 10.16 13.64
N TYR A 160 4.61 10.39 12.34
CA TYR A 160 3.86 11.40 11.60
C TYR A 160 2.98 10.71 10.56
N GLN A 161 1.73 11.11 10.48
CA GLN A 161 0.80 10.66 9.46
C GLN A 161 -0.31 11.69 9.26
N GLY A 162 -0.93 11.67 8.09
CA GLY A 162 -2.05 12.56 7.76
C GLY A 162 -2.37 12.56 6.28
N ILE A 163 -3.42 13.29 5.95
CA ILE A 163 -3.81 13.57 4.57
C ILE A 163 -3.67 15.09 4.36
N PRO A 164 -3.08 15.54 3.24
CA PRO A 164 -2.89 16.96 3.00
C PRO A 164 -4.23 17.66 2.82
N ILE A 165 -4.41 18.80 3.50
CA ILE A 165 -5.59 19.64 3.36
C ILE A 165 -5.63 20.21 1.94
N GLY A 166 -6.73 19.94 1.24
CA GLY A 166 -6.93 20.33 -0.16
C GLY A 166 -6.35 19.35 -1.19
N GLY A 167 -5.88 18.17 -0.76
CA GLY A 167 -5.45 17.08 -1.63
C GLY A 167 -3.99 17.12 -2.06
N TYR A 168 -3.49 15.99 -2.56
CA TYR A 168 -2.09 15.82 -2.94
C TYR A 168 -1.70 16.63 -4.18
N THR A 169 -2.61 16.87 -5.12
CA THR A 169 -2.31 17.60 -6.35
C THR A 169 -1.72 18.96 -6.06
N LYS A 170 -2.22 19.67 -5.04
CA LYS A 170 -1.70 20.99 -4.62
C LYS A 170 -0.25 20.95 -4.14
N ILE A 171 0.19 19.84 -3.55
CA ILE A 171 1.60 19.66 -3.17
C ILE A 171 2.45 19.62 -4.43
N ILE A 172 2.04 18.83 -5.41
CA ILE A 172 2.77 18.66 -6.66
C ILE A 172 2.80 19.98 -7.46
N GLU A 173 1.70 20.72 -7.51
CA GLU A 173 1.64 22.05 -8.11
C GLU A 173 2.69 22.99 -7.52
N LYS A 174 2.80 23.03 -6.18
CA LYS A 174 3.81 23.87 -5.51
C LYS A 174 5.24 23.38 -5.76
N MET A 175 5.47 22.05 -5.75
CA MET A 175 6.79 21.48 -6.03
C MET A 175 7.24 21.76 -7.47
N LEU A 176 6.31 21.83 -8.41
CA LEU A 176 6.58 22.09 -9.83
C LEU A 176 6.57 23.59 -10.18
N SER A 177 6.40 24.47 -9.20
CA SER A 177 6.41 25.91 -9.44
C SER A 177 7.71 26.37 -10.11
N GLY A 178 7.59 27.03 -11.27
CA GLY A 178 8.73 27.48 -12.09
C GLY A 178 9.40 26.38 -12.94
N ILE A 179 8.84 25.16 -12.96
CA ILE A 179 9.33 24.06 -13.78
C ILE A 179 8.38 23.87 -14.97
N GLU A 180 8.93 23.79 -16.18
CA GLU A 180 8.14 23.45 -17.38
C GLU A 180 7.58 22.03 -17.25
N VAL A 181 6.26 21.87 -17.48
CA VAL A 181 5.55 20.59 -17.42
C VAL A 181 4.84 20.36 -18.75
N LYS A 182 5.04 19.19 -19.34
CA LYS A 182 4.31 18.71 -20.54
C LYS A 182 3.49 17.48 -20.20
N LEU A 183 2.19 17.63 -20.21
CA LEU A 183 1.21 16.54 -20.05
C LEU A 183 0.90 15.90 -21.41
N ASN A 184 0.22 14.77 -21.39
CA ASN A 184 -0.09 13.97 -22.60
C ASN A 184 1.18 13.67 -23.43
N SER A 185 2.33 13.53 -22.78
CA SER A 185 3.64 13.39 -23.40
C SER A 185 4.30 12.09 -22.97
N ASN A 186 4.32 11.11 -23.86
CA ASN A 186 5.01 9.85 -23.64
C ASN A 186 6.50 9.99 -23.98
N TYR A 187 7.38 9.61 -23.06
CA TYR A 187 8.82 9.65 -23.25
C TYR A 187 9.30 8.95 -24.52
N PHE A 188 8.74 7.80 -24.86
CA PHE A 188 9.14 7.01 -26.01
C PHE A 188 8.65 7.58 -27.35
N SER A 189 7.65 8.46 -27.36
CA SER A 189 7.20 9.11 -28.58
C SER A 189 8.26 10.04 -29.18
N ASP A 190 9.11 10.62 -28.35
CA ASP A 190 10.19 11.52 -28.80
C ASP A 190 11.46 11.39 -27.92
N ARG A 191 11.85 10.15 -27.68
CA ARG A 191 12.98 9.81 -26.80
C ARG A 191 14.27 10.55 -27.16
N LYS A 192 14.58 10.61 -28.46
CA LYS A 192 15.82 11.28 -28.94
C LYS A 192 15.83 12.77 -28.62
N TYR A 193 14.68 13.43 -28.70
CA TYR A 193 14.56 14.84 -28.33
C TYR A 193 14.82 15.02 -26.82
N TYR A 194 14.14 14.24 -25.97
CA TYR A 194 14.33 14.36 -24.51
C TYR A 194 15.77 14.04 -24.09
N GLU A 195 16.41 13.07 -24.70
CA GLU A 195 17.82 12.75 -24.49
C GLU A 195 18.75 13.88 -24.94
N SER A 196 18.42 14.58 -26.04
CA SER A 196 19.26 15.66 -26.57
C SER A 196 19.25 16.92 -25.71
N ILE A 197 18.16 17.21 -25.00
CA ILE A 197 18.01 18.43 -24.17
C ILE A 197 18.37 18.20 -22.70
N SER A 198 18.67 16.97 -22.29
CA SER A 198 18.84 16.58 -20.89
C SER A 198 20.27 16.10 -20.60
N LYS A 199 20.86 16.58 -19.49
CA LYS A 199 22.08 15.98 -18.94
C LYS A 199 21.83 14.65 -18.23
N ASN A 200 20.70 14.57 -17.53
CA ASN A 200 20.27 13.41 -16.78
C ASN A 200 18.77 13.18 -17.00
N ILE A 201 18.37 11.94 -17.09
CA ILE A 201 16.98 11.54 -17.20
C ILE A 201 16.63 10.65 -16.01
N ILE A 202 15.55 11.02 -15.31
CA ILE A 202 14.95 10.20 -14.26
C ILE A 202 13.67 9.64 -14.84
N TYR A 203 13.71 8.35 -15.21
CA TYR A 203 12.56 7.66 -15.75
C TYR A 203 11.85 6.87 -14.66
N THR A 204 10.57 7.14 -14.45
CA THR A 204 9.73 6.51 -13.41
C THR A 204 8.64 5.58 -13.96
N GLY A 205 8.66 5.34 -15.27
CA GLY A 205 7.76 4.38 -15.93
C GLY A 205 8.23 2.93 -15.80
N PRO A 206 7.58 1.98 -16.50
CA PRO A 206 7.95 0.57 -16.49
C PRO A 206 9.39 0.35 -16.97
N ILE A 207 10.19 -0.31 -16.14
CA ILE A 207 11.62 -0.50 -16.43
C ILE A 207 11.86 -1.43 -17.62
N ASP A 208 11.03 -2.42 -17.81
CA ASP A 208 11.07 -3.34 -18.94
C ASP A 208 10.79 -2.62 -20.27
N GLU A 209 9.81 -1.70 -20.30
CA GLU A 209 9.54 -0.82 -21.43
C GLU A 209 10.76 0.07 -21.74
N PHE A 210 11.44 0.61 -20.71
CA PHE A 210 12.65 1.42 -20.90
C PHE A 210 13.76 0.69 -21.65
N PHE A 211 13.90 -0.61 -21.40
CA PHE A 211 14.85 -1.50 -22.07
C PHE A 211 14.27 -2.22 -23.29
N ALA A 212 13.12 -1.76 -23.81
CA ALA A 212 12.44 -2.37 -24.96
C ALA A 212 12.22 -3.87 -24.80
N TYR A 213 11.89 -4.29 -23.56
CA TYR A 213 11.59 -5.69 -23.17
C TYR A 213 12.71 -6.71 -23.49
N LYS A 214 13.94 -6.24 -23.75
CA LYS A 214 15.05 -7.13 -24.14
C LYS A 214 15.44 -8.20 -23.11
N TYR A 215 15.00 -8.01 -21.85
CA TYR A 215 15.20 -8.97 -20.75
C TYR A 215 13.93 -9.73 -20.37
N GLY A 216 12.88 -9.61 -21.16
CA GLY A 216 11.54 -10.11 -20.89
C GLY A 216 10.61 -9.06 -20.29
N GLU A 217 9.32 -9.36 -20.28
CA GLU A 217 8.28 -8.53 -19.67
C GLU A 217 8.16 -8.83 -18.20
N LEU A 218 7.89 -7.78 -17.39
CA LEU A 218 7.55 -7.92 -15.99
C LEU A 218 6.04 -8.03 -15.81
N GLU A 219 5.61 -8.90 -14.91
CA GLU A 219 4.19 -9.01 -14.58
C GLU A 219 3.75 -7.83 -13.71
N TYR A 220 2.79 -7.04 -14.19
CA TYR A 220 2.12 -5.97 -13.46
C TYR A 220 0.70 -6.37 -13.10
N ARG A 221 0.15 -5.74 -12.06
CA ARG A 221 -1.26 -5.84 -11.71
C ARG A 221 -1.94 -4.50 -11.94
N SER A 222 -2.97 -4.51 -12.76
CA SER A 222 -3.88 -3.38 -12.91
C SER A 222 -4.94 -3.45 -11.82
N VAL A 223 -5.16 -2.32 -11.15
CA VAL A 223 -6.24 -2.18 -10.16
C VAL A 223 -7.28 -1.25 -10.75
N TYR A 224 -8.52 -1.68 -10.70
CA TYR A 224 -9.67 -0.88 -11.10
C TYR A 224 -10.40 -0.38 -9.86
N PHE A 225 -10.74 0.91 -9.85
CA PHE A 225 -11.47 1.57 -8.76
C PHE A 225 -12.86 1.99 -9.27
N GLU A 226 -13.88 1.62 -8.51
CA GLU A 226 -15.28 2.00 -8.74
C GLU A 226 -15.73 2.98 -7.65
#